data_e3aed2a864a9c52fb49344cba517c27a
#
_entry.id   e3aed2a864a9c52fb49344cba517c27a
#
_cell.length_a   1.000
_cell.length_b   1.000
_cell.length_c   1.000
_cell.angle_alpha   90.00
_cell.angle_beta   90.00
_cell.angle_gamma   90.00
#
_symmetry.space_group_name_H-M   'P 1'
#
loop_
_entity.id
_entity.type
_entity.pdbx_description
1 polymer ?
#
loop_
_entity_poly.entity_id
_entity_poly.type
_entity_poly.pdbx_seq_one_letter_code
_entity_poly.pdbx_strand_id
1 'polypeptide(L)'
;MGIVNLRKYRLLLIIFIVISIILFSLYLGVENFRKFVDEKVIKKEVEENSSKSTYLLTGNKSNVIPTLENIYTVQSGQLKSYDKYGIEKNSERVSISNPIFDSSDKYATISEKQSISFYLLEDGKVKWEKKVDTPIVGIKVNKNGYVAVMSENNIYKAVVTVFNNKGDKLFKTYVSDSYGMSASISNDNKYLVIGSVNYSKTIANSNVKIVSMEKAKTDPDGAIINEYNIGKLLIDIKIKDGGEVIGQFSNSITRFGILDKKEEEIYKLESNVELVDINNNNNIALIEMKVENENNSKFYLKIINAYGKQVSIYDLDDKLPKEILCRNDTIGINMNNGINIYTENGWLKKKYKSSTEIRDFNLSDSILTVIYRDKYEVIGI
;
A
#
# COMPACT_ATOMS: atom_id res chain seq x y z
N MET A 1 -42.51 -45.12 -24.65
CA MET A 1 -42.21 -44.10 -23.65
C MET A 1 -40.70 -43.98 -23.32
N GLY A 2 -39.80 -44.89 -23.75
CA GLY A 2 -38.37 -44.91 -23.43
C GLY A 2 -37.45 -44.01 -24.30
N ILE A 3 -37.81 -43.74 -25.55
CA ILE A 3 -36.89 -43.05 -26.51
C ILE A 3 -36.79 -41.53 -26.29
N VAL A 4 -37.84 -40.90 -25.79
CA VAL A 4 -37.85 -39.44 -25.51
C VAL A 4 -36.95 -39.10 -24.31
N ASN A 5 -36.80 -39.98 -23.36
CA ASN A 5 -35.92 -39.79 -22.21
C ASN A 5 -34.44 -39.88 -22.60
N LEU A 6 -34.02 -40.75 -23.48
CA LEU A 6 -32.65 -40.95 -23.94
C LEU A 6 -32.09 -39.69 -24.66
N ARG A 7 -32.93 -39.02 -25.48
CA ARG A 7 -32.51 -37.75 -26.14
C ARG A 7 -32.31 -36.59 -25.13
N LYS A 8 -33.19 -36.47 -24.14
CA LYS A 8 -33.01 -35.46 -23.07
C LYS A 8 -31.75 -35.71 -22.24
N TYR A 9 -31.48 -36.97 -21.88
CA TYR A 9 -30.26 -37.31 -21.15
C TYR A 9 -28.98 -37.06 -21.97
N ARG A 10 -28.98 -37.36 -23.29
CA ARG A 10 -27.87 -37.01 -24.19
C ARG A 10 -27.66 -35.51 -24.30
N LEU A 11 -28.73 -34.72 -24.40
CA LEU A 11 -28.63 -33.26 -24.43
C LEU A 11 -28.08 -32.70 -23.12
N LEU A 12 -28.56 -33.18 -21.98
CA LEU A 12 -28.04 -32.77 -20.65
C LEU A 12 -26.56 -33.15 -20.49
N LEU A 13 -26.15 -34.32 -20.95
CA LEU A 13 -24.76 -34.76 -20.93
C LEU A 13 -23.85 -33.84 -21.79
N ILE A 14 -24.31 -33.48 -22.99
CA ILE A 14 -23.56 -32.54 -23.85
C ILE A 14 -23.46 -31.19 -23.20
N ILE A 15 -24.53 -30.65 -22.63
CA ILE A 15 -24.50 -29.37 -21.90
C ILE A 15 -23.54 -29.44 -20.72
N PHE A 16 -23.55 -30.51 -19.95
CA PHE A 16 -22.62 -30.71 -18.82
C PHE A 16 -21.18 -30.75 -19.27
N ILE A 17 -20.87 -31.46 -20.37
CA ILE A 17 -19.49 -31.49 -20.95
C ILE A 17 -19.05 -30.10 -21.40
N VAL A 18 -19.93 -29.36 -22.10
CA VAL A 18 -19.59 -28.00 -22.56
C VAL A 18 -19.34 -27.07 -21.38
N ILE A 19 -20.17 -27.09 -20.36
CA ILE A 19 -19.95 -26.28 -19.14
C ILE A 19 -18.66 -26.69 -18.45
N SER A 20 -18.33 -27.98 -18.35
CA SER A 20 -17.09 -28.47 -17.76
C SER A 20 -15.87 -28.01 -18.54
N ILE A 21 -15.90 -27.98 -19.87
CA ILE A 21 -14.83 -27.46 -20.71
C ILE A 21 -14.66 -25.95 -20.52
N ILE A 22 -15.76 -25.20 -20.43
CA ILE A 22 -15.71 -23.74 -20.18
C ILE A 22 -15.10 -23.46 -18.80
N LEU A 23 -15.56 -24.15 -17.75
CA LEU A 23 -15.01 -23.98 -16.39
C LEU A 23 -13.54 -24.37 -16.33
N PHE A 24 -13.14 -25.45 -17.03
CA PHE A 24 -11.74 -25.87 -17.10
C PHE A 24 -10.88 -24.85 -17.87
N SER A 25 -11.38 -24.29 -18.96
CA SER A 25 -10.70 -23.21 -19.69
C SER A 25 -10.54 -21.95 -18.85
N LEU A 26 -11.58 -21.58 -18.08
CA LEU A 26 -11.52 -20.46 -17.12
C LEU A 26 -10.50 -20.75 -16.01
N TYR A 27 -10.46 -21.97 -15.51
CA TYR A 27 -9.49 -22.40 -14.50
C TYR A 27 -8.03 -22.30 -14.99
N LEU A 28 -7.77 -22.62 -16.26
CA LEU A 28 -6.44 -22.53 -16.86
C LEU A 28 -6.07 -21.09 -17.27
N GLY A 29 -7.04 -20.31 -17.75
CA GLY A 29 -6.79 -19.01 -18.38
C GLY A 29 -7.02 -17.81 -17.49
N VAL A 30 -7.80 -17.93 -16.41
CA VAL A 30 -8.17 -16.82 -15.52
C VAL A 30 -7.63 -17.07 -14.11
N GLU A 31 -6.56 -16.39 -13.76
CA GLU A 31 -5.87 -16.58 -12.47
C GLU A 31 -6.80 -16.41 -11.25
N ASN A 32 -7.67 -15.40 -11.27
CA ASN A 32 -8.63 -15.16 -10.19
C ASN A 32 -9.66 -16.29 -10.04
N PHE A 33 -10.10 -16.87 -11.16
CA PHE A 33 -11.03 -18.00 -11.15
C PHE A 33 -10.33 -19.27 -10.64
N ARG A 34 -9.10 -19.52 -11.06
CA ARG A 34 -8.27 -20.63 -10.56
C ARG A 34 -8.09 -20.54 -9.05
N LYS A 35 -7.68 -19.35 -8.53
CA LYS A 35 -7.53 -19.12 -7.08
C LYS A 35 -8.84 -19.36 -6.33
N PHE A 36 -9.96 -18.87 -6.85
CA PHE A 36 -11.28 -19.13 -6.26
C PHE A 36 -11.58 -20.63 -6.14
N VAL A 37 -11.34 -21.39 -7.22
CA VAL A 37 -11.59 -22.84 -7.23
C VAL A 37 -10.63 -23.54 -6.27
N ASP A 38 -9.34 -23.21 -6.29
CA ASP A 38 -8.33 -23.79 -5.41
C ASP A 38 -8.66 -23.57 -3.91
N GLU A 39 -9.05 -22.36 -3.53
CA GLU A 39 -9.35 -22.00 -2.13
C GLU A 39 -10.73 -22.49 -1.65
N LYS A 40 -11.77 -22.29 -2.47
CA LYS A 40 -13.16 -22.48 -2.02
C LYS A 40 -13.73 -23.85 -2.37
N VAL A 41 -13.29 -24.45 -3.47
CA VAL A 41 -13.84 -25.73 -3.96
C VAL A 41 -12.88 -26.88 -3.63
N ILE A 42 -11.61 -26.75 -3.99
CA ILE A 42 -10.58 -27.80 -3.78
C ILE A 42 -10.04 -27.75 -2.34
N LYS A 43 -10.13 -26.57 -1.67
CA LYS A 43 -9.53 -26.31 -0.34
C LYS A 43 -8.04 -26.64 -0.32
N LYS A 44 -7.35 -26.33 -1.42
CA LYS A 44 -5.92 -26.54 -1.57
C LYS A 44 -5.21 -25.75 -0.48
N GLU A 45 -4.41 -26.41 0.33
CA GLU A 45 -3.54 -25.70 1.27
C GLU A 45 -2.59 -24.83 0.47
N VAL A 46 -2.66 -23.51 0.72
CA VAL A 46 -1.74 -22.54 0.09
C VAL A 46 -0.35 -22.84 0.64
N GLU A 47 0.61 -23.12 -0.23
CA GLU A 47 1.97 -23.55 0.15
C GLU A 47 2.56 -22.69 1.25
N GLU A 48 2.90 -23.33 2.39
CA GLU A 48 3.45 -22.66 3.57
C GLU A 48 4.96 -22.34 3.43
N ASN A 49 5.69 -22.94 2.49
CA ASN A 49 7.14 -22.85 2.40
C ASN A 49 7.64 -22.60 0.98
N SER A 50 7.75 -21.33 0.63
CA SER A 50 8.65 -20.89 -0.45
C SER A 50 10.08 -20.72 0.10
N SER A 51 11.07 -20.67 -0.80
CA SER A 51 12.48 -20.38 -0.47
C SER A 51 12.59 -19.17 0.48
N LYS A 52 13.22 -19.40 1.61
CA LYS A 52 13.33 -18.46 2.71
C LYS A 52 14.82 -18.16 2.93
N SER A 53 15.17 -16.88 2.90
CA SER A 53 16.50 -16.40 3.26
C SER A 53 16.45 -15.61 4.56
N THR A 54 17.40 -15.85 5.46
CA THR A 54 17.46 -15.24 6.80
C THR A 54 18.69 -14.35 6.92
N TYR A 55 18.50 -13.14 7.44
CA TYR A 55 19.55 -12.14 7.61
C TYR A 55 19.50 -11.52 9.01
N LEU A 56 20.65 -11.09 9.53
CA LEU A 56 20.72 -10.31 10.75
C LEU A 56 20.16 -8.90 10.51
N LEU A 57 19.39 -8.38 11.46
CA LEU A 57 18.86 -7.03 11.45
C LEU A 57 19.33 -6.28 12.69
N THR A 58 20.01 -5.15 12.46
CA THR A 58 20.38 -4.20 13.50
C THR A 58 19.58 -2.92 13.31
N GLY A 59 18.30 -2.92 13.65
CA GLY A 59 17.45 -1.76 13.44
C GLY A 59 15.97 -2.10 13.53
N ASN A 60 15.18 -1.37 12.77
CA ASN A 60 13.72 -1.50 12.75
C ASN A 60 13.18 -1.80 11.34
N LYS A 61 11.87 -1.84 11.20
CA LYS A 61 11.14 -2.05 9.93
C LYS A 61 11.66 -1.16 8.79
N SER A 62 12.00 0.09 9.08
CA SER A 62 12.45 1.06 8.06
C SER A 62 13.81 0.70 7.44
N ASN A 63 14.56 -0.20 8.05
CA ASN A 63 15.85 -0.65 7.52
C ASN A 63 15.74 -1.72 6.42
N VAL A 64 14.56 -2.26 6.15
CA VAL A 64 14.33 -3.32 5.15
C VAL A 64 13.19 -2.91 4.21
N ILE A 65 13.51 -2.68 2.96
CA ILE A 65 12.61 -2.05 1.97
C ILE A 65 12.44 -2.99 0.78
N PRO A 66 11.35 -3.74 0.67
CA PRO A 66 11.06 -4.53 -0.51
C PRO A 66 10.49 -3.67 -1.64
N THR A 67 10.90 -3.99 -2.86
CA THR A 67 10.30 -3.56 -4.12
C THR A 67 9.84 -4.79 -4.91
N LEU A 68 9.37 -4.63 -6.14
CA LEU A 68 8.88 -5.75 -6.93
C LEU A 68 9.94 -6.86 -7.12
N GLU A 69 11.21 -6.49 -7.33
CA GLU A 69 12.27 -7.45 -7.66
C GLU A 69 13.47 -7.42 -6.70
N ASN A 70 13.57 -6.40 -5.85
CA ASN A 70 14.74 -6.19 -5.00
C ASN A 70 14.34 -5.91 -3.57
N ILE A 71 15.27 -6.21 -2.67
CA ILE A 71 15.19 -5.82 -1.27
C ILE A 71 16.38 -4.90 -1.00
N TYR A 72 16.10 -3.75 -0.43
CA TYR A 72 17.15 -2.85 0.03
C TYR A 72 17.22 -2.89 1.55
N THR A 73 18.45 -2.89 2.08
CA THR A 73 18.68 -2.77 3.52
C THR A 73 19.62 -1.62 3.81
N VAL A 74 19.30 -0.86 4.84
CA VAL A 74 20.12 0.25 5.31
C VAL A 74 20.57 -0.05 6.73
N GLN A 75 21.86 -0.33 6.91
CA GLN A 75 22.43 -0.63 8.21
C GLN A 75 23.82 0.01 8.34
N SER A 76 24.05 0.71 9.44
CA SER A 76 25.36 1.31 9.75
C SER A 76 25.95 2.15 8.61
N GLY A 77 25.12 2.92 7.90
CA GLY A 77 25.55 3.78 6.79
C GLY A 77 25.88 3.00 5.50
N GLN A 78 25.49 1.72 5.42
CA GLN A 78 25.57 0.92 4.19
C GLN A 78 24.17 0.63 3.65
N LEU A 79 23.98 0.92 2.38
CA LEU A 79 22.85 0.47 1.58
C LEU A 79 23.29 -0.80 0.85
N LYS A 80 22.64 -1.90 1.13
CA LYS A 80 22.81 -3.16 0.40
C LYS A 80 21.53 -3.49 -0.34
N SER A 81 21.66 -4.11 -1.50
CA SER A 81 20.53 -4.65 -2.23
C SER A 81 20.68 -6.14 -2.48
N TYR A 82 19.55 -6.82 -2.45
CA TYR A 82 19.43 -8.25 -2.71
C TYR A 82 18.33 -8.47 -3.75
N ASP A 83 18.44 -9.53 -4.51
CA ASP A 83 17.33 -9.97 -5.35
C ASP A 83 16.24 -10.65 -4.51
N LYS A 84 15.14 -11.04 -5.14
CA LYS A 84 14.03 -11.75 -4.49
C LYS A 84 14.40 -13.12 -3.89
N TYR A 85 15.56 -13.67 -4.27
CA TYR A 85 16.11 -14.91 -3.72
C TYR A 85 17.11 -14.65 -2.58
N GLY A 86 17.39 -13.38 -2.28
CA GLY A 86 18.30 -12.97 -1.22
C GLY A 86 19.78 -12.95 -1.63
N ILE A 87 20.11 -12.98 -2.91
CA ILE A 87 21.48 -12.86 -3.40
C ILE A 87 21.86 -11.38 -3.44
N GLU A 88 22.97 -11.00 -2.76
CA GLU A 88 23.46 -9.63 -2.74
C GLU A 88 23.85 -9.17 -4.17
N LYS A 89 23.26 -8.05 -4.59
CA LYS A 89 23.52 -7.44 -5.90
C LYS A 89 24.48 -6.27 -5.83
N ASN A 90 24.35 -5.46 -4.78
CA ASN A 90 25.13 -4.24 -4.65
C ASN A 90 25.29 -3.84 -3.19
N SER A 91 26.37 -3.11 -2.91
CA SER A 91 26.63 -2.50 -1.61
C SER A 91 27.31 -1.14 -1.81
N GLU A 92 26.73 -0.10 -1.24
CA GLU A 92 27.26 1.26 -1.34
C GLU A 92 27.05 2.04 -0.03
N ARG A 93 27.86 3.07 0.19
CA ARG A 93 27.78 3.91 1.38
C ARG A 93 26.72 4.99 1.21
N VAL A 94 25.90 5.18 2.24
CA VAL A 94 24.90 6.24 2.32
C VAL A 94 24.98 6.93 3.69
N SER A 95 24.66 8.22 3.73
CA SER A 95 24.63 8.97 5.00
C SER A 95 23.25 8.85 5.65
N ILE A 96 22.82 7.62 5.97
CA ILE A 96 21.53 7.31 6.57
C ILE A 96 21.74 6.31 7.70
N SER A 97 21.28 6.67 8.89
CA SER A 97 21.30 5.80 10.09
C SER A 97 19.91 5.33 10.48
N ASN A 98 18.91 6.21 10.35
CA ASN A 98 17.52 5.93 10.71
C ASN A 98 16.61 6.30 9.52
N PRO A 99 16.44 5.40 8.55
CA PRO A 99 15.78 5.71 7.31
C PRO A 99 14.27 5.91 7.49
N ILE A 100 13.75 6.87 6.73
CA ILE A 100 12.36 6.91 6.28
C ILE A 100 12.33 6.50 4.81
N PHE A 101 11.30 5.81 4.39
CA PHE A 101 11.22 5.32 3.01
C PHE A 101 9.79 5.26 2.49
N ASP A 102 9.68 5.16 1.18
CA ASP A 102 8.49 4.70 0.48
C ASP A 102 8.90 3.84 -0.72
N SER A 103 8.04 2.92 -1.14
CA SER A 103 8.31 2.06 -2.30
C SER A 103 7.05 1.85 -3.13
N SER A 104 7.22 1.80 -4.44
CA SER A 104 6.15 1.51 -5.39
C SER A 104 6.75 0.83 -6.62
N ASP A 105 6.21 -0.35 -6.96
CA ASP A 105 6.69 -1.18 -8.06
C ASP A 105 8.20 -1.47 -7.93
N LYS A 106 9.01 -1.13 -8.91
CA LYS A 106 10.48 -1.31 -8.90
C LYS A 106 11.26 -0.20 -8.20
N TYR A 107 10.61 0.90 -7.85
CA TYR A 107 11.25 2.05 -7.22
C TYR A 107 11.13 2.02 -5.70
N ALA A 108 12.18 2.49 -5.04
CA ALA A 108 12.13 2.91 -3.65
C ALA A 108 12.79 4.27 -3.49
N THR A 109 12.31 5.07 -2.56
CA THR A 109 12.95 6.32 -2.15
C THR A 109 13.28 6.24 -0.67
N ILE A 110 14.49 6.69 -0.31
CA ILE A 110 14.96 6.69 1.08
C ILE A 110 15.55 8.04 1.46
N SER A 111 15.40 8.40 2.71
CA SER A 111 16.04 9.54 3.35
C SER A 111 16.23 9.25 4.83
N GLU A 112 16.91 10.12 5.54
CA GLU A 112 16.86 10.19 7.00
C GLU A 112 15.94 11.35 7.41
N LYS A 113 15.12 11.13 8.44
CA LYS A 113 14.24 12.17 8.98
C LYS A 113 15.08 13.37 9.46
N GLN A 114 14.66 14.60 9.13
CA GLN A 114 15.36 15.84 9.40
C GLN A 114 16.67 16.04 8.59
N SER A 115 17.03 15.12 7.68
CA SER A 115 18.06 15.36 6.68
C SER A 115 17.54 16.22 5.53
N ILE A 116 18.45 16.72 4.70
CA ILE A 116 18.11 17.40 3.44
C ILE A 116 18.36 16.51 2.22
N SER A 117 19.07 15.38 2.38
CA SER A 117 19.44 14.47 1.29
C SER A 117 18.46 13.29 1.20
N PHE A 118 18.17 12.85 0.00
CA PHE A 118 17.37 11.66 -0.28
C PHE A 118 17.83 10.97 -1.57
N TYR A 119 17.43 9.73 -1.73
CA TYR A 119 17.88 8.86 -2.81
C TYR A 119 16.67 8.23 -3.50
N LEU A 120 16.74 8.06 -4.82
CA LEU A 120 15.88 7.15 -5.56
C LEU A 120 16.67 5.88 -5.87
N LEU A 121 16.06 4.73 -5.59
CA LEU A 121 16.60 3.40 -5.83
C LEU A 121 15.83 2.74 -6.96
N GLU A 122 16.54 2.06 -7.85
CA GLU A 122 15.98 1.28 -8.95
C GLU A 122 16.95 0.13 -9.28
N ASP A 123 16.44 -1.04 -9.60
CA ASP A 123 17.17 -2.21 -10.07
C ASP A 123 18.37 -2.61 -9.18
N GLY A 124 18.21 -2.49 -7.87
CA GLY A 124 19.22 -2.84 -6.89
C GLY A 124 20.31 -1.79 -6.67
N LYS A 125 20.19 -0.58 -7.18
CA LYS A 125 21.21 0.49 -7.09
C LYS A 125 20.60 1.83 -6.71
N VAL A 126 21.45 2.75 -6.23
CA VAL A 126 21.11 4.17 -6.19
C VAL A 126 21.08 4.68 -7.62
N LYS A 127 19.88 5.12 -8.05
CA LYS A 127 19.71 5.75 -9.37
C LYS A 127 20.24 7.17 -9.37
N TRP A 128 19.94 7.92 -8.31
CA TRP A 128 20.45 9.26 -8.06
C TRP A 128 20.27 9.67 -6.59
N GLU A 129 21.09 10.63 -6.16
CA GLU A 129 20.96 11.37 -4.91
C GLU A 129 20.59 12.82 -5.21
N LYS A 130 19.69 13.40 -4.42
CA LYS A 130 19.29 14.81 -4.51
C LYS A 130 19.16 15.42 -3.12
N LYS A 131 19.10 16.76 -3.10
CA LYS A 131 18.91 17.54 -1.87
C LYS A 131 17.75 18.50 -2.03
N VAL A 132 17.07 18.74 -0.93
CA VAL A 132 16.11 19.84 -0.75
C VAL A 132 16.70 20.90 0.16
N ASP A 133 16.09 22.07 0.23
CA ASP A 133 16.67 23.21 0.95
C ASP A 133 16.39 23.17 2.46
N THR A 134 15.44 22.34 2.88
CA THR A 134 14.91 22.31 4.25
C THR A 134 14.75 20.88 4.75
N PRO A 135 14.71 20.64 6.08
CA PRO A 135 14.64 19.30 6.67
C PRO A 135 13.47 18.47 6.18
N ILE A 136 13.75 17.24 5.76
CA ILE A 136 12.77 16.27 5.24
C ILE A 136 11.98 15.67 6.40
N VAL A 137 10.65 15.70 6.28
CA VAL A 137 9.70 15.06 7.22
C VAL A 137 8.98 13.87 6.62
N GLY A 138 8.92 13.75 5.28
CA GLY A 138 8.31 12.63 4.58
C GLY A 138 8.73 12.57 3.13
N ILE A 139 8.69 11.37 2.56
CA ILE A 139 8.97 11.10 1.15
C ILE A 139 7.95 10.11 0.60
N LYS A 140 7.58 10.26 -0.66
CA LYS A 140 6.66 9.35 -1.38
C LYS A 140 7.14 9.15 -2.80
N VAL A 141 6.96 7.94 -3.33
CA VAL A 141 7.29 7.60 -4.72
C VAL A 141 6.09 6.92 -5.38
N ASN A 142 5.85 7.24 -6.66
CA ASN A 142 4.86 6.52 -7.45
C ASN A 142 5.52 5.42 -8.32
N LYS A 143 4.71 4.61 -8.99
CA LYS A 143 5.19 3.49 -9.82
C LYS A 143 6.08 3.90 -11.00
N ASN A 144 6.13 5.18 -11.36
CA ASN A 144 6.97 5.71 -12.43
C ASN A 144 8.27 6.35 -11.90
N GLY A 145 8.52 6.28 -10.58
CA GLY A 145 9.73 6.83 -9.96
C GLY A 145 9.70 8.35 -9.77
N TYR A 146 8.52 8.99 -9.83
CA TYR A 146 8.36 10.38 -9.44
C TYR A 146 8.32 10.47 -7.91
N VAL A 147 9.07 11.41 -7.35
CA VAL A 147 9.24 11.53 -5.89
C VAL A 147 8.67 12.85 -5.40
N ALA A 148 7.80 12.79 -4.40
CA ALA A 148 7.36 13.94 -3.61
C ALA A 148 8.11 13.96 -2.27
N VAL A 149 8.86 15.02 -2.02
CA VAL A 149 9.60 15.24 -0.79
C VAL A 149 8.89 16.30 0.03
N MET A 150 8.40 15.92 1.19
CA MET A 150 7.83 16.84 2.17
C MET A 150 8.94 17.30 3.13
N SER A 151 9.08 18.61 3.27
CA SER A 151 10.02 19.26 4.17
C SER A 151 9.35 20.43 4.88
N GLU A 152 9.98 20.97 5.91
CA GLU A 152 9.44 22.07 6.69
C GLU A 152 10.50 23.13 7.01
N ASN A 153 10.09 24.37 7.24
CA ASN A 153 10.97 25.44 7.70
C ASN A 153 10.20 26.43 8.61
N ASN A 154 10.88 27.47 9.05
CA ASN A 154 10.29 28.47 9.95
C ASN A 154 9.20 29.37 9.30
N ILE A 155 9.17 29.43 7.96
CA ILE A 155 8.21 30.26 7.20
C ILE A 155 7.01 29.43 6.78
N TYR A 156 7.27 28.21 6.26
CA TYR A 156 6.23 27.31 5.77
C TYR A 156 6.24 26.03 6.59
N LYS A 157 5.10 25.66 7.13
CA LYS A 157 4.92 24.42 7.90
C LYS A 157 5.00 23.17 7.05
N ALA A 158 4.79 23.29 5.74
CA ALA A 158 5.11 22.24 4.80
C ALA A 158 5.56 22.83 3.45
N VAL A 159 6.58 22.20 2.86
CA VAL A 159 7.05 22.44 1.50
C VAL A 159 7.08 21.09 0.80
N VAL A 160 6.38 20.96 -0.32
CA VAL A 160 6.42 19.73 -1.13
C VAL A 160 7.19 20.02 -2.41
N THR A 161 8.33 19.35 -2.58
CA THR A 161 9.14 19.42 -3.81
C THR A 161 8.97 18.13 -4.60
N VAL A 162 8.67 18.24 -5.88
CA VAL A 162 8.46 17.08 -6.76
C VAL A 162 9.64 16.95 -7.72
N PHE A 163 10.13 15.72 -7.85
CA PHE A 163 11.19 15.32 -8.78
C PHE A 163 10.65 14.25 -9.73
N ASN A 164 11.14 14.27 -10.98
CA ASN A 164 10.88 13.18 -11.92
C ASN A 164 11.84 11.99 -11.68
N ASN A 165 11.66 10.92 -12.40
CA ASN A 165 12.50 9.70 -12.29
C ASN A 165 13.94 9.87 -12.79
N LYS A 166 14.28 11.01 -13.42
CA LYS A 166 15.66 11.40 -13.79
C LYS A 166 16.35 12.25 -12.73
N GLY A 167 15.59 12.66 -11.69
CA GLY A 167 16.08 13.53 -10.63
C GLY A 167 16.00 15.03 -10.97
N ASP A 168 15.28 15.42 -12.03
CA ASP A 168 15.00 16.82 -12.30
C ASP A 168 13.92 17.32 -11.35
N LYS A 169 14.18 18.46 -10.69
CA LYS A 169 13.19 19.15 -9.88
C LYS A 169 12.13 19.76 -10.81
N LEU A 170 10.88 19.35 -10.64
CA LEU A 170 9.78 19.84 -11.45
C LEU A 170 9.20 21.17 -10.92
N PHE A 171 8.87 21.18 -9.63
CA PHE A 171 8.32 22.35 -8.95
C PHE A 171 8.39 22.21 -7.43
N LYS A 172 8.05 23.30 -6.73
CA LYS A 172 7.76 23.34 -5.28
C LYS A 172 6.39 23.95 -5.06
N THR A 173 5.69 23.45 -4.07
CA THR A 173 4.46 24.07 -3.56
C THR A 173 4.51 24.21 -2.05
N TYR A 174 3.83 25.20 -1.50
CA TYR A 174 3.97 25.63 -0.13
C TYR A 174 2.65 25.51 0.63
N VAL A 175 2.75 25.14 1.90
CA VAL A 175 1.65 25.15 2.86
C VAL A 175 2.08 25.98 4.06
N SER A 176 1.43 27.13 4.27
CA SER A 176 1.88 28.12 5.27
C SER A 176 1.34 27.85 6.68
N ASP A 177 0.12 27.33 6.80
CA ASP A 177 -0.66 27.31 8.05
C ASP A 177 -0.88 25.92 8.64
N SER A 178 -0.46 24.85 7.94
CA SER A 178 -0.68 23.46 8.34
C SER A 178 0.54 22.57 8.06
N TYR A 179 0.78 21.60 8.93
CA TYR A 179 1.88 20.65 8.82
C TYR A 179 1.54 19.56 7.80
N GLY A 180 2.49 19.23 6.92
CA GLY A 180 2.33 18.13 5.96
C GLY A 180 2.24 16.77 6.66
N MET A 181 1.19 16.03 6.37
CA MET A 181 0.96 14.69 6.92
C MET A 181 1.30 13.61 5.90
N SER A 182 0.80 13.73 4.69
CA SER A 182 1.03 12.78 3.60
C SER A 182 0.92 13.46 2.25
N ALA A 183 1.52 12.84 1.23
CA ALA A 183 1.37 13.25 -0.16
C ALA A 183 1.21 12.01 -1.04
N SER A 184 0.59 12.18 -2.20
CA SER A 184 0.47 11.10 -3.20
C SER A 184 0.57 11.69 -4.61
N ILE A 185 1.38 11.07 -5.46
CA ILE A 185 1.47 11.40 -6.89
C ILE A 185 0.65 10.37 -7.66
N SER A 186 -0.23 10.81 -8.58
CA SER A 186 -0.99 9.91 -9.43
C SER A 186 -0.07 9.07 -10.33
N ASN A 187 -0.50 7.86 -10.65
CA ASN A 187 0.28 6.94 -11.48
C ASN A 187 0.38 7.37 -12.95
N ASP A 188 -0.45 8.30 -13.41
CA ASP A 188 -0.32 8.97 -14.71
C ASP A 188 0.53 10.25 -14.68
N ASN A 189 1.10 10.59 -13.50
CA ASN A 189 1.92 11.77 -13.23
C ASN A 189 1.24 13.12 -13.50
N LYS A 190 -0.10 13.18 -13.49
CA LYS A 190 -0.85 14.43 -13.73
C LYS A 190 -1.14 15.22 -12.46
N TYR A 191 -1.30 14.54 -11.33
CA TYR A 191 -1.77 15.15 -10.10
C TYR A 191 -0.85 14.82 -8.92
N LEU A 192 -0.66 15.84 -8.07
CA LEU A 192 -0.13 15.71 -6.73
C LEU A 192 -1.25 16.03 -5.74
N VAL A 193 -1.45 15.19 -4.75
CA VAL A 193 -2.30 15.49 -3.61
C VAL A 193 -1.45 15.66 -2.37
N ILE A 194 -1.79 16.68 -1.58
CA ILE A 194 -1.11 17.01 -0.32
C ILE A 194 -2.16 17.03 0.77
N GLY A 195 -1.96 16.21 1.78
CA GLY A 195 -2.70 16.23 3.03
C GLY A 195 -1.92 16.94 4.13
N SER A 196 -2.56 17.88 4.80
CA SER A 196 -1.93 18.64 5.89
C SER A 196 -2.90 18.85 7.04
N VAL A 197 -2.38 19.12 8.25
CA VAL A 197 -3.16 19.29 9.47
C VAL A 197 -2.76 20.56 10.20
N ASN A 198 -3.75 21.35 10.59
CA ASN A 198 -3.60 22.52 11.42
C ASN A 198 -4.03 22.19 12.87
N TYR A 199 -3.09 22.26 13.81
CA TYR A 199 -3.29 22.02 15.23
C TYR A 199 -3.50 23.29 16.05
N SER A 200 -3.61 24.46 15.42
CA SER A 200 -3.76 25.74 16.14
C SER A 200 -5.14 25.95 16.77
N LYS A 201 -6.11 25.09 16.43
CA LYS A 201 -7.48 25.13 16.97
C LYS A 201 -7.72 23.97 17.94
N THR A 202 -8.74 24.10 18.78
CA THR A 202 -9.18 23.06 19.73
C THR A 202 -9.56 21.74 19.03
N ILE A 203 -10.04 21.83 17.79
CA ILE A 203 -10.32 20.67 16.93
C ILE A 203 -9.34 20.70 15.78
N ALA A 204 -8.64 19.58 15.54
CA ALA A 204 -7.74 19.44 14.40
C ALA A 204 -8.53 19.70 13.11
N ASN A 205 -7.98 20.55 12.26
CA ASN A 205 -8.54 20.85 10.94
C ASN A 205 -7.54 20.41 9.88
N SER A 206 -7.98 19.56 8.97
CA SER A 206 -7.15 19.05 7.90
C SER A 206 -7.47 19.74 6.59
N ASN A 207 -6.44 19.89 5.78
CA ASN A 207 -6.56 20.46 4.44
C ASN A 207 -6.06 19.42 3.42
N VAL A 208 -6.81 19.26 2.33
CA VAL A 208 -6.45 18.42 1.18
C VAL A 208 -6.34 19.31 -0.04
N LYS A 209 -5.12 19.44 -0.59
CA LYS A 209 -4.84 20.19 -1.81
C LYS A 209 -4.60 19.25 -2.97
N ILE A 210 -5.25 19.50 -4.09
CA ILE A 210 -5.04 18.79 -5.35
C ILE A 210 -4.38 19.73 -6.33
N VAL A 211 -3.21 19.36 -6.83
CA VAL A 211 -2.34 20.20 -7.66
C VAL A 211 -2.15 19.54 -9.02
N SER A 212 -2.33 20.33 -10.10
CA SER A 212 -1.96 19.93 -11.45
C SER A 212 -0.44 19.97 -11.60
N MET A 213 0.20 18.82 -11.81
CA MET A 213 1.66 18.75 -11.94
C MET A 213 2.18 19.47 -13.20
N GLU A 214 1.39 19.52 -14.27
CA GLU A 214 1.77 20.22 -15.50
C GLU A 214 1.77 21.75 -15.29
N LYS A 215 0.69 22.29 -14.73
CA LYS A 215 0.60 23.72 -14.43
C LYS A 215 1.64 24.17 -13.40
N ALA A 216 1.91 23.33 -12.40
CA ALA A 216 2.84 23.65 -11.32
C ALA A 216 4.30 23.85 -11.78
N LYS A 217 4.67 23.39 -12.97
CA LYS A 217 6.01 23.63 -13.54
C LYS A 217 6.26 25.11 -13.86
N THR A 218 5.22 25.85 -14.19
CA THR A 218 5.29 27.27 -14.57
C THR A 218 4.66 28.18 -13.54
N ASP A 219 3.59 27.76 -12.88
CA ASP A 219 2.85 28.52 -11.88
C ASP A 219 2.39 27.60 -10.75
N PRO A 220 3.22 27.33 -9.72
CA PRO A 220 2.88 26.44 -8.62
C PRO A 220 1.64 26.88 -7.81
N ASP A 221 1.42 28.17 -7.63
CA ASP A 221 0.30 28.70 -6.85
C ASP A 221 -1.02 28.62 -7.64
N GLY A 222 -1.00 28.93 -8.92
CA GLY A 222 -2.17 28.80 -9.82
C GLY A 222 -2.45 27.35 -10.24
N ALA A 223 -1.59 26.40 -9.88
CA ALA A 223 -1.76 24.99 -10.20
C ALA A 223 -2.71 24.24 -9.27
N ILE A 224 -3.14 24.85 -8.15
CA ILE A 224 -4.11 24.25 -7.22
C ILE A 224 -5.46 24.15 -7.95
N ILE A 225 -5.92 22.91 -8.16
CA ILE A 225 -7.20 22.60 -8.80
C ILE A 225 -8.32 22.72 -7.79
N ASN A 226 -8.15 22.02 -6.65
CA ASN A 226 -9.13 21.98 -5.57
C ASN A 226 -8.42 22.00 -4.22
N GLU A 227 -9.12 22.58 -3.25
CA GLU A 227 -8.72 22.60 -1.85
C GLU A 227 -9.93 22.31 -0.98
N TYR A 228 -9.79 21.37 -0.04
CA TYR A 228 -10.83 20.92 0.88
C TYR A 228 -10.37 21.15 2.32
N ASN A 229 -11.27 21.68 3.16
CA ASN A 229 -11.04 21.91 4.58
C ASN A 229 -11.97 21.01 5.41
N ILE A 230 -11.41 20.08 6.16
CA ILE A 230 -12.14 19.04 6.87
C ILE A 230 -11.87 19.15 8.37
N GLY A 231 -12.92 19.30 9.16
CA GLY A 231 -12.88 19.37 10.64
C GLY A 231 -12.57 18.01 11.31
N LYS A 232 -11.65 17.23 10.74
CA LYS A 232 -11.24 15.91 11.22
C LYS A 232 -9.72 15.79 11.07
N LEU A 233 -9.08 14.94 11.88
CA LEU A 233 -7.66 14.66 11.78
C LEU A 233 -7.38 13.72 10.60
N LEU A 234 -6.60 14.19 9.62
CA LEU A 234 -6.10 13.37 8.52
C LEU A 234 -4.97 12.47 9.01
N ILE A 235 -5.03 11.20 8.62
CA ILE A 235 -4.01 10.19 8.91
C ILE A 235 -3.17 9.90 7.67
N ASP A 236 -3.81 9.66 6.53
CA ASP A 236 -3.12 9.38 5.27
C ASP A 236 -3.96 9.81 4.06
N ILE A 237 -3.33 9.94 2.88
CA ILE A 237 -3.99 10.29 1.62
C ILE A 237 -3.37 9.54 0.44
N LYS A 238 -4.22 9.05 -0.46
CA LYS A 238 -3.81 8.28 -1.64
C LYS A 238 -4.63 8.66 -2.87
N ILE A 239 -3.97 8.78 -4.02
CA ILE A 239 -4.63 8.78 -5.33
C ILE A 239 -4.69 7.34 -5.81
N LYS A 240 -5.87 6.85 -6.13
CA LYS A 240 -6.12 5.53 -6.70
C LYS A 240 -5.83 5.50 -8.20
N ASP A 241 -5.63 4.31 -8.78
CA ASP A 241 -5.38 4.15 -10.22
C ASP A 241 -6.56 4.64 -11.08
N GLY A 242 -7.79 4.56 -10.56
CA GLY A 242 -8.98 5.14 -11.17
C GLY A 242 -9.04 6.68 -11.14
N GLY A 243 -8.10 7.33 -10.47
CA GLY A 243 -8.04 8.79 -10.32
C GLY A 243 -8.80 9.34 -9.10
N GLU A 244 -9.42 8.49 -8.28
CA GLU A 244 -10.08 8.93 -7.04
C GLU A 244 -9.03 9.29 -5.98
N VAL A 245 -9.26 10.38 -5.27
CA VAL A 245 -8.48 10.78 -4.11
C VAL A 245 -9.18 10.31 -2.86
N ILE A 246 -8.48 9.51 -2.06
CA ILE A 246 -9.00 8.91 -0.82
C ILE A 246 -8.18 9.43 0.36
N GLY A 247 -8.87 10.05 1.33
CA GLY A 247 -8.30 10.44 2.62
C GLY A 247 -8.81 9.52 3.73
N GLN A 248 -7.88 9.03 4.55
CA GLN A 248 -8.18 8.37 5.82
C GLN A 248 -8.13 9.41 6.92
N PHE A 249 -9.24 9.58 7.61
CA PHE A 249 -9.35 10.45 8.78
C PHE A 249 -9.53 9.62 10.05
N SER A 250 -9.44 10.27 11.21
CA SER A 250 -9.58 9.61 12.51
C SER A 250 -10.88 8.83 12.70
N ASN A 251 -11.95 9.19 12.02
CA ASN A 251 -13.28 8.58 12.17
C ASN A 251 -13.98 8.30 10.84
N SER A 252 -13.31 8.48 9.70
CA SER A 252 -13.93 8.25 8.40
C SER A 252 -12.91 8.05 7.28
N ILE A 253 -13.39 7.49 6.18
CA ILE A 253 -12.72 7.49 4.89
C ILE A 253 -13.54 8.38 3.97
N THR A 254 -12.88 9.35 3.34
CA THR A 254 -13.52 10.36 2.50
C THR A 254 -12.91 10.33 1.10
N ARG A 255 -13.76 10.39 0.09
CA ARG A 255 -13.39 10.54 -1.31
C ARG A 255 -13.46 12.01 -1.70
N PHE A 256 -12.48 12.49 -2.45
CA PHE A 256 -12.41 13.84 -2.99
C PHE A 256 -12.36 13.81 -4.51
N GLY A 257 -13.18 14.62 -5.13
CA GLY A 257 -13.18 14.80 -6.57
C GLY A 257 -12.01 15.68 -7.04
N ILE A 258 -11.33 15.28 -8.11
CA ILE A 258 -10.23 16.09 -8.66
C ILE A 258 -10.79 17.31 -9.38
N LEU A 259 -11.84 17.16 -10.19
CA LEU A 259 -12.38 18.23 -11.03
C LEU A 259 -13.76 18.74 -10.57
N ASP A 260 -14.56 17.90 -9.94
CA ASP A 260 -15.97 18.18 -9.63
C ASP A 260 -16.19 18.81 -8.24
N LYS A 261 -15.14 19.05 -7.48
CA LYS A 261 -15.17 19.64 -6.12
C LYS A 261 -16.06 18.89 -5.12
N LYS A 262 -16.30 17.61 -5.36
CA LYS A 262 -17.10 16.79 -4.45
C LYS A 262 -16.25 16.27 -3.30
N GLU A 263 -16.83 16.32 -2.12
CA GLU A 263 -16.38 15.66 -0.90
C GLU A 263 -17.46 14.68 -0.47
N GLU A 264 -17.09 13.40 -0.27
CA GLU A 264 -18.03 12.36 0.08
C GLU A 264 -17.43 11.43 1.12
N GLU A 265 -18.05 11.36 2.31
CA GLU A 265 -17.72 10.33 3.29
C GLU A 265 -18.20 8.98 2.77
N ILE A 266 -17.28 8.14 2.33
CA ILE A 266 -17.60 6.83 1.73
C ILE A 266 -17.64 5.71 2.76
N TYR A 267 -17.03 5.92 3.94
CA TYR A 267 -17.04 4.95 5.02
C TYR A 267 -16.83 5.63 6.37
N LYS A 268 -17.67 5.30 7.35
CA LYS A 268 -17.55 5.77 8.73
C LYS A 268 -16.76 4.75 9.55
N LEU A 269 -15.69 5.19 10.18
CA LEU A 269 -14.87 4.35 11.07
C LEU A 269 -15.50 4.37 12.46
N GLU A 270 -16.29 3.35 12.77
CA GLU A 270 -16.92 3.14 14.08
C GLU A 270 -16.01 2.30 14.97
N SER A 271 -16.41 2.10 16.22
CA SER A 271 -15.62 1.37 17.23
C SER A 271 -15.36 -0.11 16.92
N ASN A 272 -16.01 -0.66 15.91
CA ASN A 272 -15.79 -2.01 15.42
C ASN A 272 -14.72 -2.10 14.31
N VAL A 273 -14.19 -0.99 13.84
CA VAL A 273 -13.08 -0.96 12.87
C VAL A 273 -11.77 -0.85 13.62
N GLU A 274 -10.98 -1.91 13.57
CA GLU A 274 -9.73 -2.03 14.33
C GLU A 274 -8.51 -1.50 13.54
N LEU A 275 -8.42 -1.83 12.26
CA LEU A 275 -7.32 -1.45 11.40
C LEU A 275 -7.82 -0.99 10.03
N VAL A 276 -7.10 -0.05 9.43
CA VAL A 276 -7.40 0.50 8.10
C VAL A 276 -6.10 0.73 7.35
N ASP A 277 -6.06 0.38 6.06
CA ASP A 277 -5.01 0.82 5.15
C ASP A 277 -5.61 1.16 3.77
N ILE A 278 -5.32 2.38 3.30
CA ILE A 278 -5.81 2.93 2.03
C ILE A 278 -4.77 2.82 0.89
N ASN A 279 -3.61 2.18 1.11
CA ASN A 279 -2.47 2.29 0.19
C ASN A 279 -2.48 1.30 -0.99
N ASN A 280 -3.53 0.47 -1.15
CA ASN A 280 -3.73 -0.27 -2.40
C ASN A 280 -4.00 0.66 -3.58
N ASN A 281 -3.75 0.15 -4.79
CA ASN A 281 -3.95 0.91 -6.02
C ASN A 281 -5.42 1.27 -6.27
N ASN A 282 -6.36 0.35 -6.01
CA ASN A 282 -7.77 0.55 -6.32
C ASN A 282 -8.67 0.50 -5.08
N ASN A 283 -8.43 -0.43 -4.15
CA ASN A 283 -9.32 -0.72 -3.05
C ASN A 283 -8.78 -0.20 -1.70
N ILE A 284 -9.56 -0.37 -0.66
CA ILE A 284 -9.29 0.00 0.72
C ILE A 284 -9.52 -1.24 1.56
N ALA A 285 -8.58 -1.55 2.44
CA ALA A 285 -8.65 -2.71 3.32
C ALA A 285 -8.96 -2.29 4.76
N LEU A 286 -9.91 -2.98 5.37
CA LEU A 286 -10.41 -2.75 6.72
C LEU A 286 -10.38 -4.06 7.51
N ILE A 287 -9.99 -3.99 8.79
CA ILE A 287 -10.24 -5.08 9.73
C ILE A 287 -11.42 -4.66 10.60
N GLU A 288 -12.50 -5.40 10.51
CA GLU A 288 -13.70 -5.19 11.32
C GLU A 288 -13.86 -6.29 12.37
N MET A 289 -14.24 -5.89 13.59
CA MET A 289 -14.63 -6.79 14.66
C MET A 289 -16.16 -6.97 14.67
N LYS A 290 -16.61 -8.19 14.84
CA LYS A 290 -18.01 -8.51 15.10
C LYS A 290 -18.12 -9.30 16.39
N VAL A 291 -18.82 -8.75 17.35
CA VAL A 291 -19.14 -9.43 18.62
C VAL A 291 -20.21 -10.47 18.35
N GLU A 292 -19.92 -11.75 18.56
CA GLU A 292 -20.88 -12.85 18.44
C GLU A 292 -21.62 -13.11 19.76
N ASN A 293 -20.88 -13.00 20.89
CA ASN A 293 -21.43 -13.07 22.25
C ASN A 293 -20.45 -12.39 23.23
N GLU A 294 -20.81 -12.33 24.54
CA GLU A 294 -20.05 -11.62 25.56
C GLU A 294 -18.54 -11.99 25.65
N ASN A 295 -18.16 -13.19 25.19
CA ASN A 295 -16.81 -13.72 25.31
C ASN A 295 -16.15 -14.05 23.97
N ASN A 296 -16.82 -13.77 22.86
CA ASN A 296 -16.31 -14.16 21.53
C ASN A 296 -16.53 -13.06 20.50
N SER A 297 -15.44 -12.61 19.90
CA SER A 297 -15.42 -11.67 18.78
C SER A 297 -14.71 -12.30 17.59
N LYS A 298 -15.26 -12.10 16.41
CA LYS A 298 -14.63 -12.48 15.14
C LYS A 298 -14.11 -11.27 14.39
N PHE A 299 -13.03 -11.46 13.68
CA PHE A 299 -12.41 -10.42 12.86
C PHE A 299 -12.57 -10.75 11.38
N TYR A 300 -12.82 -9.72 10.61
CA TYR A 300 -13.06 -9.84 9.17
C TYR A 300 -12.17 -8.88 8.40
N LEU A 301 -11.50 -9.38 7.36
CA LEU A 301 -10.94 -8.52 6.33
C LEU A 301 -12.06 -8.09 5.40
N LYS A 302 -12.40 -6.82 5.42
CA LYS A 302 -13.37 -6.20 4.50
C LYS A 302 -12.65 -5.35 3.48
N ILE A 303 -12.95 -5.55 2.24
CA ILE A 303 -12.44 -4.75 1.12
C ILE A 303 -13.57 -3.91 0.57
N ILE A 304 -13.34 -2.62 0.46
CA ILE A 304 -14.25 -1.67 -0.19
C ILE A 304 -13.53 -0.97 -1.35
N ASN A 305 -14.26 -0.57 -2.37
CA ASN A 305 -13.72 0.24 -3.46
C ASN A 305 -13.71 1.75 -3.09
N ALA A 306 -13.19 2.58 -3.99
CA ALA A 306 -13.09 4.03 -3.81
C ALA A 306 -14.46 4.76 -3.67
N TYR A 307 -15.57 4.05 -3.82
CA TYR A 307 -16.94 4.56 -3.63
C TYR A 307 -17.62 3.97 -2.38
N GLY A 308 -16.86 3.30 -1.50
CA GLY A 308 -17.37 2.69 -0.27
C GLY A 308 -18.16 1.40 -0.47
N LYS A 309 -18.28 0.91 -1.71
CA LYS A 309 -18.98 -0.34 -1.99
C LYS A 309 -18.13 -1.54 -1.61
N GLN A 310 -18.70 -2.47 -0.87
CA GLN A 310 -18.02 -3.72 -0.51
C GLN A 310 -17.69 -4.54 -1.76
N VAL A 311 -16.41 -4.91 -1.87
CA VAL A 311 -15.87 -5.81 -2.90
C VAL A 311 -15.87 -7.23 -2.39
N SER A 312 -15.38 -7.43 -1.16
CA SER A 312 -15.28 -8.74 -0.53
C SER A 312 -15.21 -8.65 0.99
N ILE A 313 -15.43 -9.78 1.66
CA ILE A 313 -15.26 -9.94 3.10
C ILE A 313 -14.75 -11.36 3.40
N TYR A 314 -13.76 -11.48 4.29
CA TYR A 314 -13.12 -12.73 4.68
C TYR A 314 -13.05 -12.88 6.18
N ASP A 315 -13.35 -14.06 6.69
CA ASP A 315 -13.19 -14.42 8.09
C ASP A 315 -11.70 -14.61 8.42
N LEU A 316 -11.23 -13.94 9.47
CA LEU A 316 -9.84 -13.98 9.96
C LEU A 316 -9.72 -14.78 11.26
N ASP A 317 -10.77 -15.54 11.61
CA ASP A 317 -10.86 -16.24 12.89
C ASP A 317 -11.00 -15.29 14.11
N ASP A 318 -10.77 -15.83 15.33
CA ASP A 318 -11.05 -15.16 16.60
C ASP A 318 -9.87 -14.31 17.14
N LYS A 319 -8.80 -14.15 16.35
CA LYS A 319 -7.60 -13.41 16.79
C LYS A 319 -7.52 -12.05 16.13
N LEU A 320 -7.41 -11.01 16.97
CA LEU A 320 -7.15 -9.66 16.50
C LEU A 320 -5.82 -9.61 15.74
N PRO A 321 -5.82 -9.20 14.47
CA PRO A 321 -4.61 -8.92 13.73
C PRO A 321 -3.81 -7.78 14.35
N LYS A 322 -2.49 -7.90 14.35
CA LYS A 322 -1.58 -6.88 14.89
C LYS A 322 -1.40 -5.69 13.95
N GLU A 323 -1.40 -5.94 12.65
CA GLU A 323 -1.13 -4.94 11.65
C GLU A 323 -1.75 -5.34 10.31
N ILE A 324 -2.22 -4.35 9.55
CA ILE A 324 -2.54 -4.46 8.13
C ILE A 324 -1.59 -3.55 7.35
N LEU A 325 -1.09 -4.02 6.22
CA LEU A 325 -0.25 -3.25 5.32
C LEU A 325 -0.63 -3.52 3.87
N CYS A 326 -0.95 -2.46 3.15
CA CYS A 326 -1.27 -2.50 1.73
C CYS A 326 -0.14 -1.91 0.90
N ARG A 327 0.21 -2.58 -0.20
CA ARG A 327 1.14 -2.06 -1.21
C ARG A 327 0.67 -2.48 -2.59
N ASN A 328 0.52 -1.50 -3.47
CA ASN A 328 0.01 -1.72 -4.83
C ASN A 328 -1.22 -2.65 -4.85
N ASP A 329 -1.09 -3.89 -5.30
CA ASP A 329 -2.21 -4.85 -5.43
C ASP A 329 -2.18 -5.95 -4.35
N THR A 330 -1.36 -5.78 -3.31
CA THR A 330 -1.16 -6.80 -2.26
C THR A 330 -1.53 -6.26 -0.89
N ILE A 331 -2.20 -7.10 -0.08
CA ILE A 331 -2.57 -6.84 1.31
C ILE A 331 -1.87 -7.87 2.19
N GLY A 332 -1.12 -7.43 3.18
CA GLY A 332 -0.54 -8.27 4.23
C GLY A 332 -1.23 -8.04 5.57
N ILE A 333 -1.47 -9.11 6.31
CA ILE A 333 -2.07 -9.06 7.64
C ILE A 333 -1.19 -9.85 8.61
N ASN A 334 -0.65 -9.17 9.62
CA ASN A 334 0.12 -9.80 10.69
C ASN A 334 -0.82 -10.40 11.75
N MET A 335 -0.82 -11.73 11.84
CA MET A 335 -1.59 -12.54 12.79
C MET A 335 -0.77 -12.94 14.03
N ASN A 336 0.28 -12.19 14.41
CA ASN A 336 1.27 -12.44 15.44
C ASN A 336 2.27 -13.56 15.11
N ASN A 337 1.82 -14.79 14.88
CA ASN A 337 2.66 -15.94 14.54
C ASN A 337 2.57 -16.33 13.06
N GLY A 338 2.12 -15.41 12.24
CA GLY A 338 2.00 -15.62 10.81
C GLY A 338 1.61 -14.35 10.06
N ILE A 339 1.83 -14.36 8.77
CA ILE A 339 1.39 -13.31 7.85
C ILE A 339 0.46 -13.93 6.81
N ASN A 340 -0.76 -13.43 6.73
CA ASN A 340 -1.67 -13.77 5.64
C ASN A 340 -1.52 -12.73 4.53
N ILE A 341 -1.31 -13.18 3.30
CA ILE A 341 -1.15 -12.33 2.12
C ILE A 341 -2.38 -12.51 1.22
N TYR A 342 -3.01 -11.41 0.86
CA TYR A 342 -4.17 -11.35 -0.01
C TYR A 342 -3.90 -10.46 -1.23
N THR A 343 -4.64 -10.69 -2.32
CA THR A 343 -4.74 -9.73 -3.41
C THR A 343 -5.55 -8.50 -2.97
N GLU A 344 -5.52 -7.41 -3.71
CA GLU A 344 -6.34 -6.21 -3.44
C GLU A 344 -7.86 -6.48 -3.44
N ASN A 345 -8.31 -7.58 -4.06
CA ASN A 345 -9.70 -8.01 -4.05
C ASN A 345 -10.01 -8.96 -2.88
N GLY A 346 -9.02 -9.24 -2.02
CA GLY A 346 -9.15 -10.05 -0.82
C GLY A 346 -8.96 -11.56 -1.03
N TRP A 347 -8.54 -12.04 -2.21
CA TRP A 347 -8.22 -13.47 -2.40
C TRP A 347 -6.92 -13.82 -1.65
N LEU A 348 -6.96 -14.87 -0.83
CA LEU A 348 -5.79 -15.36 -0.12
C LEU A 348 -4.74 -15.88 -1.12
N LYS A 349 -3.57 -15.24 -1.11
CA LYS A 349 -2.42 -15.58 -1.97
C LYS A 349 -1.50 -16.58 -1.28
N LYS A 350 -1.21 -16.32 0.00
CA LYS A 350 -0.24 -17.10 0.77
C LYS A 350 -0.47 -16.94 2.27
N LYS A 351 -0.18 -18.01 3.03
CA LYS A 351 -0.03 -17.97 4.49
C LYS A 351 1.41 -18.27 4.84
N TYR A 352 2.05 -17.38 5.57
CA TYR A 352 3.33 -17.60 6.20
C TYR A 352 3.12 -17.90 7.68
N LYS A 353 3.72 -18.96 8.19
CA LYS A 353 3.71 -19.32 9.62
C LYS A 353 5.08 -19.19 10.22
N SER A 354 5.16 -18.69 11.44
CA SER A 354 6.37 -18.57 12.24
C SER A 354 6.21 -19.29 13.57
N SER A 355 7.30 -19.92 14.04
CA SER A 355 7.40 -20.48 15.40
C SER A 355 7.66 -19.42 16.47
N THR A 356 8.04 -18.21 16.06
CA THR A 356 8.34 -17.08 16.94
C THR A 356 7.43 -15.89 16.60
N GLU A 357 7.18 -15.04 17.57
CA GLU A 357 6.39 -13.82 17.39
C GLU A 357 7.00 -12.93 16.31
N ILE A 358 6.18 -12.47 15.37
CA ILE A 358 6.54 -11.53 14.34
C ILE A 358 6.41 -10.11 14.91
N ARG A 359 7.54 -9.39 14.95
CA ARG A 359 7.57 -8.02 15.41
C ARG A 359 6.87 -7.09 14.42
N ASP A 360 7.21 -7.24 13.14
CA ASP A 360 6.80 -6.34 12.08
C ASP A 360 6.98 -7.01 10.71
N PHE A 361 6.51 -6.38 9.63
CA PHE A 361 6.76 -6.84 8.27
C PHE A 361 6.72 -5.70 7.27
N ASN A 362 7.33 -5.91 6.10
CA ASN A 362 7.11 -5.11 4.91
C ASN A 362 6.78 -6.02 3.73
N LEU A 363 6.13 -5.47 2.71
CA LEU A 363 5.76 -6.23 1.52
C LEU A 363 5.85 -5.38 0.24
N SER A 364 5.99 -6.10 -0.87
CA SER A 364 5.69 -5.66 -2.23
C SER A 364 4.75 -6.70 -2.86
N ASP A 365 4.42 -6.57 -4.14
CA ASP A 365 3.54 -7.55 -4.81
C ASP A 365 4.16 -8.95 -4.97
N SER A 366 5.48 -9.08 -4.80
CA SER A 366 6.23 -10.34 -5.00
C SER A 366 7.11 -10.75 -3.84
N ILE A 367 7.33 -9.87 -2.85
CA ILE A 367 8.27 -10.11 -1.75
C ILE A 367 7.62 -9.72 -0.42
N LEU A 368 7.65 -10.66 0.52
CA LEU A 368 7.38 -10.44 1.94
C LEU A 368 8.70 -10.41 2.71
N THR A 369 8.91 -9.39 3.51
CA THR A 369 9.99 -9.36 4.51
C THR A 369 9.40 -9.42 5.90
N VAL A 370 9.71 -10.48 6.65
CA VAL A 370 9.23 -10.71 8.03
C VAL A 370 10.32 -10.30 9.00
N ILE A 371 9.99 -9.43 9.94
CA ILE A 371 10.94 -8.79 10.84
C ILE A 371 10.73 -9.31 12.25
N TYR A 372 11.80 -9.86 12.81
CA TYR A 372 11.90 -10.32 14.18
C TYR A 372 12.73 -9.33 15.01
N ARG A 373 13.12 -9.71 16.20
CA ARG A 373 13.87 -8.84 17.10
C ARG A 373 15.30 -8.55 16.59
N ASP A 374 15.96 -9.54 16.01
CA ASP A 374 17.40 -9.54 15.68
C ASP A 374 17.68 -10.01 14.24
N LYS A 375 16.64 -10.38 13.50
CA LYS A 375 16.74 -10.87 12.13
C LYS A 375 15.54 -10.47 11.30
N TYR A 376 15.67 -10.57 10.00
CA TYR A 376 14.55 -10.56 9.06
C TYR A 376 14.65 -11.76 8.11
N GLU A 377 13.51 -12.15 7.59
CA GLU A 377 13.38 -13.23 6.61
C GLU A 377 12.75 -12.67 5.33
N VAL A 378 13.26 -13.15 4.22
CA VAL A 378 12.79 -12.79 2.87
C VAL A 378 12.06 -13.99 2.29
N ILE A 379 10.85 -13.75 1.78
CA ILE A 379 9.95 -14.78 1.30
C ILE A 379 9.32 -14.27 0.00
N GLY A 380 9.42 -15.05 -1.07
CA GLY A 380 8.67 -14.78 -2.31
C GLY A 380 7.17 -15.02 -2.10
N ILE A 381 6.29 -14.17 -2.68
CA ILE A 381 4.83 -14.26 -2.61
C ILE A 381 4.18 -14.33 -3.99
#